data_18be7b0e6df271cb905cad9720692f6d
#
_entry.id   18be7b0e6df271cb905cad9720692f6d
#
_cell.length_a   1.000
_cell.length_b   1.000
_cell.length_c   1.000
_cell.angle_alpha   90.00
_cell.angle_beta   90.00
_cell.angle_gamma   90.00
#
_symmetry.space_group_name_H-M   'P 1'
#
loop_
_entity.id
_entity.type
_entity.pdbx_description
1 polymer ?
#
loop_
_entity_poly.entity_id
_entity_poly.type
_entity_poly.pdbx_seq_one_letter_code
_entity_poly.pdbx_strand_id
1 'polypeptide(L)'
;MLITRLKEARRRAGLTQEKLGILAGLDEASASARINQYEKGKHAPNFETVCNLAKALNVPVSFLYTPENDLAQFILLFGSLSESDRRTILTQYSQY
;
A
#
# COMPACT_ATOMS: atom_id res chain seq x y z
N MET A 1 7.47 6.84 -1.30
CA MET A 1 6.78 5.77 -0.54
C MET A 1 7.48 5.57 0.80
N LEU A 2 6.71 5.38 1.85
CA LEU A 2 7.25 5.11 3.18
C LEU A 2 7.56 3.63 3.33
N ILE A 3 8.82 3.31 3.64
CA ILE A 3 9.27 1.92 3.74
C ILE A 3 8.54 1.15 4.84
N THR A 4 8.20 1.82 5.94
CA THR A 4 7.47 1.20 7.05
C THR A 4 6.06 0.76 6.63
N ARG A 5 5.39 1.55 5.79
CA ARG A 5 4.06 1.22 5.27
C ARG A 5 4.09 0.01 4.34
N LEU A 6 5.11 -0.07 3.50
CA LEU A 6 5.27 -1.21 2.59
C LEU A 6 5.39 -2.52 3.37
N LYS A 7 6.29 -2.55 4.35
CA LYS A 7 6.53 -3.75 5.16
C LYS A 7 5.30 -4.11 6.01
N GLU A 8 4.65 -3.10 6.60
CA GLU A 8 3.42 -3.28 7.36
C GLU A 8 2.32 -3.93 6.51
N ALA A 9 2.07 -3.37 5.32
CA ALA A 9 1.03 -3.88 4.43
C ALA A 9 1.34 -5.29 3.93
N ARG A 10 2.61 -5.57 3.62
CA ARG A 10 3.03 -6.90 3.19
C ARG A 10 2.78 -7.94 4.28
N ARG A 11 3.16 -7.63 5.53
CA ARG A 11 2.95 -8.53 6.66
C ARG A 11 1.47 -8.76 6.95
N ARG A 12 0.67 -7.72 6.87
CA ARG A 12 -0.80 -7.83 7.05
C ARG A 12 -1.42 -8.72 5.98
N ALA A 13 -0.93 -8.64 4.75
CA ALA A 13 -1.41 -9.47 3.65
C ALA A 13 -0.90 -10.91 3.74
N GLY A 14 0.02 -11.21 4.67
CA GLY A 14 0.58 -12.55 4.80
C GLY A 14 1.50 -12.95 3.65
N LEU A 15 2.10 -11.96 2.97
CA LEU A 15 2.93 -12.22 1.80
C LEU A 15 4.40 -12.24 2.15
N THR A 16 5.16 -13.13 1.51
CA THR A 16 6.61 -13.06 1.49
C THR A 16 7.06 -11.93 0.58
N GLN A 17 8.32 -11.51 0.71
CA GLN A 17 8.90 -10.53 -0.21
C GLN A 17 8.86 -11.02 -1.65
N GLU A 18 9.18 -12.29 -1.88
CA GLU A 18 9.14 -12.89 -3.21
C GLU A 18 7.72 -12.84 -3.79
N LYS A 19 6.73 -13.28 -3.01
CA LYS A 19 5.35 -13.34 -3.48
C LYS A 19 4.82 -11.94 -3.81
N LEU A 20 5.10 -10.96 -2.97
CA LEU A 20 4.72 -9.58 -3.25
C LEU A 20 5.35 -9.09 -4.55
N GLY A 21 6.64 -9.33 -4.73
CA GLY A 21 7.34 -8.90 -5.93
C GLY A 21 6.75 -9.50 -7.19
N ILE A 22 6.45 -10.80 -7.18
CA ILE A 22 5.83 -11.48 -8.31
C ILE A 22 4.45 -10.89 -8.61
N LEU A 23 3.62 -10.70 -7.58
CA LEU A 23 2.28 -10.11 -7.74
C LEU A 23 2.35 -8.69 -8.27
N ALA A 24 3.38 -7.93 -7.95
CA ALA A 24 3.58 -6.57 -8.43
C ALA A 24 4.21 -6.51 -9.83
N GLY A 25 4.46 -7.67 -10.45
CA GLY A 25 4.99 -7.72 -11.81
C GLY A 25 6.50 -7.66 -11.93
N LEU A 26 7.23 -7.84 -10.82
CA LEU A 26 8.68 -7.91 -10.85
C LEU A 26 9.14 -9.27 -11.38
N ASP A 27 10.32 -9.29 -11.98
CA ASP A 27 10.93 -10.52 -12.46
C ASP A 27 11.14 -11.50 -11.30
N GLU A 28 10.69 -12.73 -11.47
CA GLU A 28 10.71 -13.76 -10.41
C GLU A 28 12.11 -13.95 -9.83
N ALA A 29 13.14 -13.95 -10.68
CA ALA A 29 14.50 -14.19 -10.24
C ALA A 29 15.04 -13.11 -9.29
N SER A 30 14.50 -11.87 -9.36
CA SER A 30 14.96 -10.75 -8.55
C SER A 30 13.89 -10.18 -7.62
N ALA A 31 12.70 -10.76 -7.61
CA ALA A 31 11.55 -10.21 -6.87
C ALA A 31 11.84 -10.02 -5.39
N SER A 32 12.31 -11.07 -4.72
CA SER A 32 12.61 -11.01 -3.29
C SER A 32 13.67 -9.96 -2.97
N ALA A 33 14.76 -9.95 -3.74
CA ALA A 33 15.86 -8.99 -3.52
C ALA A 33 15.39 -7.56 -3.72
N ARG A 34 14.56 -7.31 -4.73
CA ARG A 34 14.07 -5.95 -5.01
C ARG A 34 13.14 -5.45 -3.92
N ILE A 35 12.20 -6.28 -3.47
CA ILE A 35 11.32 -5.89 -2.37
C ILE A 35 12.15 -5.62 -1.10
N ASN A 36 13.12 -6.47 -0.81
CA ASN A 36 14.00 -6.27 0.34
C ASN A 36 14.72 -4.92 0.26
N GLN A 37 15.23 -4.54 -0.91
CA GLN A 37 15.88 -3.24 -1.11
C GLN A 37 14.92 -2.08 -0.88
N TYR A 38 13.68 -2.20 -1.33
CA TYR A 38 12.64 -1.19 -1.07
C TYR A 38 12.34 -1.08 0.43
N GLU A 39 12.20 -2.21 1.12
CA GLU A 39 11.89 -2.22 2.56
C GLU A 39 13.04 -1.68 3.42
N LYS A 40 14.27 -1.74 2.93
CA LYS A 40 15.45 -1.20 3.61
C LYS A 40 15.81 0.22 3.20
N GLY A 41 15.05 0.79 2.27
CA GLY A 41 15.30 2.15 1.77
C GLY A 41 16.54 2.28 0.90
N LYS A 42 17.11 1.16 0.41
CA LYS A 42 18.29 1.19 -0.46
C LYS A 42 17.97 1.65 -1.87
N HIS A 43 16.76 1.34 -2.34
CA HIS A 43 16.24 1.80 -3.62
C HIS A 43 14.79 2.22 -3.43
N ALA A 44 14.40 3.30 -4.07
CA ALA A 44 13.01 3.77 -4.09
C ALA A 44 12.35 3.30 -5.38
N PRO A 45 11.20 2.64 -5.31
CA PRO A 45 10.46 2.31 -6.53
C PRO A 45 9.91 3.57 -7.17
N ASN A 46 9.79 3.57 -8.51
CA ASN A 46 9.09 4.65 -9.19
C ASN A 46 7.59 4.56 -8.89
N PHE A 47 6.84 5.61 -9.26
CA PHE A 47 5.42 5.69 -8.92
C PHE A 47 4.61 4.54 -9.54
N GLU A 48 4.91 4.15 -10.76
CA GLU A 48 4.23 3.02 -11.40
C GLU A 48 4.40 1.73 -10.60
N THR A 49 5.61 1.47 -10.14
CA THR A 49 5.88 0.31 -9.30
C THR A 49 5.14 0.40 -7.97
N VAL A 50 5.07 1.59 -7.37
CA VAL A 50 4.30 1.80 -6.13
C VAL A 50 2.82 1.49 -6.36
N CYS A 51 2.25 1.92 -7.48
CA CYS A 51 0.87 1.59 -7.83
C CYS A 51 0.67 0.07 -7.95
N ASN A 52 1.62 -0.62 -8.56
CA ASN A 52 1.56 -2.09 -8.69
C ASN A 52 1.68 -2.78 -7.33
N LEU A 53 2.53 -2.27 -6.45
CA LEU A 53 2.66 -2.78 -5.09
C LEU A 53 1.36 -2.58 -4.30
N ALA A 54 0.77 -1.39 -4.39
CA ALA A 54 -0.50 -1.09 -3.71
C ALA A 54 -1.61 -2.03 -4.18
N LYS A 55 -1.68 -2.27 -5.49
CA LYS A 55 -2.67 -3.18 -6.07
C LYS A 55 -2.45 -4.61 -5.57
N ALA A 56 -1.21 -5.08 -5.56
CA ALA A 56 -0.87 -6.42 -5.07
C ALA A 56 -1.21 -6.58 -3.59
N LEU A 57 -1.06 -5.52 -2.81
CA LEU A 57 -1.36 -5.50 -1.38
C LEU A 57 -2.82 -5.21 -1.08
N ASN A 58 -3.61 -4.86 -2.10
CA ASN A 58 -5.01 -4.47 -1.96
C ASN A 58 -5.18 -3.28 -0.99
N VAL A 59 -4.35 -2.27 -1.13
CA VAL A 59 -4.43 -1.03 -0.35
C VAL A 59 -4.47 0.17 -1.29
N PRO A 60 -5.06 1.30 -0.86
CA PRO A 60 -4.95 2.53 -1.62
C PRO A 60 -3.48 2.96 -1.74
N VAL A 61 -3.11 3.54 -2.88
CA VAL A 61 -1.74 4.05 -3.08
C VAL A 61 -1.38 5.06 -2.00
N SER A 62 -2.33 5.90 -1.61
CA SER A 62 -2.14 6.92 -0.58
C SER A 62 -1.71 6.33 0.77
N PHE A 63 -2.12 5.11 1.09
CA PHE A 63 -1.67 4.43 2.32
C PHE A 63 -0.15 4.35 2.39
N LEU A 64 0.50 4.05 1.26
CA LEU A 64 1.95 3.89 1.20
C LEU A 64 2.70 5.21 1.34
N TYR A 65 2.02 6.35 1.30
CA TYR A 65 2.61 7.68 1.41
C TYR A 65 2.18 8.44 2.66
N THR A 66 1.39 7.84 3.54
CA THR A 66 0.79 8.52 4.70
C THR A 66 1.61 8.24 5.96
N PRO A 67 2.31 9.26 6.51
CA PRO A 67 3.11 9.05 7.71
C PRO A 67 2.28 8.96 9.00
N GLU A 68 1.15 9.65 9.08
CA GLU A 68 0.30 9.64 10.27
C GLU A 68 -0.40 8.28 10.44
N ASN A 69 -0.25 7.67 11.59
CA ASN A 69 -0.77 6.32 11.83
C ASN A 69 -2.29 6.25 11.80
N ASP A 70 -2.96 7.20 12.42
CA ASP A 70 -4.43 7.25 12.45
C ASP A 70 -5.01 7.51 11.06
N LEU A 71 -4.41 8.43 10.30
CA LEU A 71 -4.84 8.71 8.94
C LEU A 71 -4.62 7.49 8.03
N ALA A 72 -3.47 6.83 8.14
CA ALA A 72 -3.19 5.63 7.37
C ALA A 72 -4.23 4.54 7.66
N GLN A 73 -4.58 4.35 8.93
CA GLN A 73 -5.61 3.40 9.34
C GLN A 73 -6.98 3.77 8.77
N PHE A 74 -7.31 5.06 8.80
CA PHE A 74 -8.57 5.55 8.21
C PHE A 74 -8.62 5.33 6.70
N ILE A 75 -7.51 5.52 6.00
CA ILE A 75 -7.43 5.26 4.57
C ILE A 75 -7.78 3.80 4.26
N LEU A 76 -7.24 2.86 5.03
CA LEU A 76 -7.56 1.44 4.85
C LEU A 76 -9.04 1.18 5.10
N LEU A 77 -9.59 1.73 6.18
CA LEU A 77 -10.99 1.60 6.51
C LEU A 77 -11.89 2.16 5.40
N PHE A 78 -11.63 3.40 5.01
CA PHE A 78 -12.41 4.08 3.97
C PHE A 78 -12.33 3.32 2.64
N GLY A 79 -11.13 2.82 2.30
CA GLY A 79 -10.92 2.04 1.09
C GLY A 79 -11.70 0.73 1.06
N SER A 80 -12.03 0.16 2.23
CA SER A 80 -12.77 -1.08 2.35
C SER A 80 -14.30 -0.90 2.32
N LEU A 81 -14.79 0.33 2.48
CA LEU A 81 -16.21 0.62 2.55
C LEU A 81 -16.86 0.58 1.16
N SER A 82 -18.16 0.32 1.14
CA SER A 82 -18.96 0.46 -0.08
C SER A 82 -18.99 1.91 -0.53
N GLU A 83 -19.31 2.14 -1.79
CA GLU A 83 -19.46 3.50 -2.31
C GLU A 83 -20.52 4.27 -1.53
N SER A 84 -21.62 3.61 -1.19
CA SER A 84 -22.69 4.21 -0.39
C SER A 84 -22.21 4.67 0.98
N ASP A 85 -21.46 3.83 1.68
CA ASP A 85 -20.95 4.17 3.01
C ASP A 85 -19.90 5.29 2.95
N ARG A 86 -19.04 5.28 1.93
CA ARG A 86 -18.08 6.38 1.69
C ARG A 86 -18.81 7.70 1.52
N ARG A 87 -19.88 7.69 0.73
CA ARG A 87 -20.69 8.88 0.45
C ARG A 87 -21.35 9.40 1.72
N THR A 88 -21.86 8.50 2.55
CA THR A 88 -22.46 8.85 3.85
C THR A 88 -21.47 9.58 4.74
N ILE A 89 -20.24 9.05 4.86
CA ILE A 89 -19.21 9.69 5.67
C ILE A 89 -18.87 11.07 5.12
N LEU A 90 -18.67 11.18 3.81
CA LEU A 90 -18.31 12.44 3.17
C LEU A 90 -19.40 13.49 3.36
N THR A 91 -20.68 13.09 3.25
CA THR A 91 -21.81 14.00 3.43
C THR A 91 -21.95 14.43 4.90
N GLN A 92 -21.82 13.47 5.82
CA GLN A 92 -22.06 13.73 7.25
C GLN A 92 -21.00 14.66 7.86
N TYR A 93 -19.73 14.53 7.44
CA TYR A 93 -18.62 15.28 8.05
C TYR A 93 -18.08 16.38 7.15
N SER A 94 -18.57 16.53 5.94
CA SER A 94 -18.11 17.58 5.03
C SER A 94 -18.64 18.93 5.47
N GLN A 95 -17.76 19.94 5.39
CA GLN A 95 -18.13 21.35 5.62
C GLN A 95 -18.03 22.16 4.32
N TYR A 96 -17.82 21.48 3.21
CA TYR A 96 -17.60 22.13 1.93
C TYR A 96 -18.78 21.92 0.99
#